data_7827e1955d3ffd74a0a74c270a42c1c6
#
_entry.id   7827e1955d3ffd74a0a74c270a42c1c6
#
_cell.length_a   1.000
_cell.length_b   1.000
_cell.length_c   1.000
_cell.angle_alpha   90.00
_cell.angle_beta   90.00
_cell.angle_gamma   90.00
#
_symmetry.space_group_name_H-M   'P 1'
#
loop_
_entity.id
_entity.type
_entity.pdbx_description
1 polymer ?
#
loop_
_entity_poly.entity_id
_entity_poly.type
_entity_poly.pdbx_seq_one_letter_code
_entity_poly.pdbx_strand_id
1 'polypeptide(L)'
;MRAALVLASVLLTGLALAADPPKEPPLVVKPDAFKTLVNPDCSHCKDEAKRRSGELKDDDRILCWVRDTKGHYDGGAIPYRFFLNPYRVISDTYGVFVYDPDAGYACGFEPSLEFTFHGWRKGVMVMTHKDGTLYSCLTGIAFDGPKKGTQLKKVPTIVSDWGFWLKHYPDSVAYNMKPQFKPLELPKEINEDSKKSRIAADDRLGGEKMVLGVAEGKEARAYPLDALEKAGLIEDKIDGHPCVVVWEPATHTAAAYRPVATPPKKDDGEPKTLTLYRDDKADGKPLTDKETGSHWDIAGRAYEGKLKGWTLTWLDGTQVKWFAWAAEYPETGVHGK
;
A
#
# COMPACT_ATOMS: atom_id res chain seq x y z
N MET A 1 -41.11 35.86 -64.73
CA MET A 1 -39.72 35.57 -64.62
C MET A 1 -39.38 35.61 -63.14
N ARG A 2 -39.19 34.46 -62.47
CA ARG A 2 -38.74 34.36 -61.03
C ARG A 2 -37.39 33.78 -61.08
N ALA A 3 -36.39 34.59 -60.56
CA ALA A 3 -35.03 34.15 -60.41
C ALA A 3 -34.87 33.34 -59.13
N ALA A 4 -34.39 32.10 -59.20
CA ALA A 4 -34.08 31.26 -58.08
C ALA A 4 -32.57 31.55 -57.65
N LEU A 5 -32.39 31.97 -56.40
CA LEU A 5 -31.07 32.12 -55.78
C LEU A 5 -30.65 30.74 -55.21
N VAL A 6 -29.58 30.16 -55.71
CA VAL A 6 -28.97 28.96 -55.13
C VAL A 6 -27.91 29.38 -54.15
N LEU A 7 -28.13 29.12 -52.84
CA LEU A 7 -27.13 29.27 -51.80
C LEU A 7 -26.25 28.00 -51.78
N ALA A 8 -24.99 28.17 -52.12
CA ALA A 8 -23.99 27.09 -51.95
C ALA A 8 -23.43 27.16 -50.53
N SER A 9 -23.79 26.14 -49.70
CA SER A 9 -23.19 25.94 -48.33
C SER A 9 -21.85 25.26 -48.48
N VAL A 10 -20.80 25.99 -48.15
CA VAL A 10 -19.44 25.46 -48.02
C VAL A 10 -19.31 24.78 -46.66
N LEU A 11 -19.30 23.45 -46.63
CA LEU A 11 -18.96 22.65 -45.46
C LEU A 11 -17.42 22.71 -45.24
N LEU A 12 -16.98 23.49 -44.27
CA LEU A 12 -15.61 23.38 -43.74
C LEU A 12 -15.53 22.14 -42.84
N THR A 13 -15.03 21.04 -43.40
CA THR A 13 -14.59 19.90 -42.60
C THR A 13 -13.28 20.26 -41.90
N GLY A 14 -13.37 20.66 -40.62
CA GLY A 14 -12.19 20.80 -39.76
C GLY A 14 -11.53 19.44 -39.60
N LEU A 15 -10.31 19.27 -40.14
CA LEU A 15 -9.43 18.16 -39.75
C LEU A 15 -9.06 18.40 -38.28
N ALA A 16 -9.61 17.60 -37.38
CA ALA A 16 -9.08 17.47 -36.06
C ALA A 16 -7.69 16.82 -36.19
N LEU A 17 -6.64 17.59 -35.94
CA LEU A 17 -5.30 17.04 -35.77
C LEU A 17 -5.39 16.05 -34.59
N ALA A 18 -5.21 14.77 -34.90
CA ALA A 18 -5.06 13.74 -33.85
C ALA A 18 -3.85 14.15 -33.00
N ALA A 19 -4.09 14.37 -31.71
CA ALA A 19 -3.02 14.58 -30.77
C ALA A 19 -2.07 13.38 -30.82
N ASP A 20 -0.77 13.65 -30.82
CA ASP A 20 0.23 12.57 -30.74
C ASP A 20 -0.11 11.67 -29.56
N PRO A 21 0.01 10.33 -29.73
CA PRO A 21 -0.22 9.41 -28.62
C PRO A 21 0.68 9.82 -27.43
N PRO A 22 0.17 9.78 -26.20
CA PRO A 22 0.95 10.19 -25.04
C PRO A 22 2.24 9.38 -25.00
N LYS A 23 3.35 10.09 -24.93
CA LYS A 23 4.69 9.52 -24.90
C LYS A 23 4.79 8.56 -23.71
N GLU A 24 5.17 7.30 -23.95
CA GLU A 24 5.34 6.33 -22.86
C GLU A 24 6.27 6.85 -21.77
N PRO A 25 5.92 6.65 -20.48
CA PRO A 25 6.80 7.06 -19.38
C PRO A 25 8.16 6.40 -19.50
N PRO A 26 9.25 7.11 -19.22
CA PRO A 26 10.58 6.55 -19.31
C PRO A 26 10.76 5.41 -18.28
N LEU A 27 11.27 4.28 -18.75
CA LEU A 27 11.73 3.18 -17.91
C LEU A 27 13.24 3.32 -17.71
N VAL A 28 13.66 3.53 -16.46
CA VAL A 28 15.07 3.54 -16.08
C VAL A 28 15.45 2.18 -15.57
N VAL A 29 16.21 1.42 -16.38
CA VAL A 29 16.62 0.05 -16.06
C VAL A 29 17.95 0.08 -15.33
N LYS A 30 17.96 -0.41 -14.08
CA LYS A 30 19.16 -0.56 -13.24
C LYS A 30 18.99 -1.74 -12.26
N PRO A 31 18.96 -2.97 -12.72
CA PRO A 31 18.70 -4.15 -11.89
C PRO A 31 19.73 -4.34 -10.77
N ASP A 32 20.96 -3.87 -10.99
CA ASP A 32 22.06 -4.00 -10.02
C ASP A 32 22.08 -2.86 -8.97
N ALA A 33 21.19 -1.87 -9.08
CA ALA A 33 21.13 -0.78 -8.10
C ALA A 33 20.76 -1.29 -6.70
N PHE A 34 19.90 -2.31 -6.65
CA PHE A 34 19.51 -2.96 -5.39
C PHE A 34 19.57 -4.49 -5.53
N LYS A 35 20.00 -5.12 -4.45
CA LYS A 35 19.88 -6.57 -4.34
C LYS A 35 18.46 -6.94 -3.92
N THR A 36 17.95 -8.03 -4.51
CA THR A 36 16.74 -8.68 -3.99
C THR A 36 17.15 -9.72 -2.95
N LEU A 37 16.44 -9.76 -1.85
CA LEU A 37 16.60 -10.81 -0.86
C LEU A 37 15.58 -11.90 -1.16
N VAL A 38 16.06 -13.08 -1.49
CA VAL A 38 15.22 -14.24 -1.84
C VAL A 38 15.29 -15.26 -0.71
N ASN A 39 14.13 -15.65 -0.20
CA ASN A 39 13.95 -16.64 0.86
C ASN A 39 14.94 -16.43 2.03
N PRO A 40 14.88 -15.28 2.73
CA PRO A 40 15.81 -14.98 3.81
C PRO A 40 15.68 -16.01 4.94
N ASP A 41 16.81 -16.29 5.58
CA ASP A 41 16.78 -17.09 6.80
C ASP A 41 15.99 -16.38 7.91
N CYS A 42 15.02 -17.06 8.47
CA CYS A 42 14.16 -16.58 9.55
C CYS A 42 14.35 -17.37 10.86
N SER A 43 15.48 -18.05 11.01
CA SER A 43 15.77 -18.85 12.22
C SER A 43 15.75 -18.01 13.51
N HIS A 44 16.08 -16.73 13.42
CA HIS A 44 16.10 -15.76 14.53
C HIS A 44 14.93 -14.77 14.54
N CYS A 45 13.95 -14.91 13.66
CA CYS A 45 12.83 -13.96 13.54
C CYS A 45 11.94 -13.86 14.80
N LYS A 46 11.94 -14.89 15.65
CA LYS A 46 11.20 -14.88 16.93
C LYS A 46 11.96 -14.20 18.07
N ASP A 47 13.27 -13.99 17.92
CA ASP A 47 14.11 -13.48 19.01
C ASP A 47 13.79 -12.02 19.31
N GLU A 48 13.38 -11.24 18.31
CA GLU A 48 13.03 -9.83 18.49
C GLU A 48 11.77 -9.66 19.37
N ALA A 49 10.71 -10.45 19.14
CA ALA A 49 9.51 -10.38 19.97
C ALA A 49 9.79 -10.79 21.41
N LYS A 50 10.69 -11.74 21.60
CA LYS A 50 11.15 -12.18 22.92
C LYS A 50 12.21 -11.27 23.52
N ARG A 51 12.57 -10.18 22.83
CA ARG A 51 13.62 -9.22 23.21
C ARG A 51 14.97 -9.87 23.56
N ARG A 52 15.26 -10.99 22.92
CA ARG A 52 16.51 -11.73 23.13
C ARG A 52 17.69 -11.12 22.39
N SER A 53 17.43 -10.52 21.22
CA SER A 53 18.48 -9.91 20.41
C SER A 53 18.71 -8.43 20.76
N GLY A 54 17.64 -7.72 21.22
CA GLY A 54 17.70 -6.30 21.53
C GLY A 54 17.96 -5.39 20.33
N GLU A 55 17.75 -5.88 19.13
CA GLU A 55 18.05 -5.16 17.90
C GLU A 55 16.95 -4.17 17.51
N LEU A 56 15.70 -4.55 17.72
CA LEU A 56 14.55 -3.68 17.47
C LEU A 56 14.20 -2.90 18.72
N LYS A 57 14.07 -1.60 18.55
CA LYS A 57 13.54 -0.67 19.54
C LYS A 57 12.05 -0.47 19.33
N ASP A 58 11.37 0.03 20.34
CA ASP A 58 9.93 0.25 20.28
C ASP A 58 9.52 1.27 19.20
N ASP A 59 10.41 2.22 18.88
CA ASP A 59 10.21 3.25 17.85
C ASP A 59 10.73 2.86 16.46
N ASP A 60 11.24 1.64 16.27
CA ASP A 60 11.62 1.15 14.94
C ASP A 60 10.39 1.01 14.04
N ARG A 61 10.43 1.70 12.89
CA ARG A 61 9.39 1.62 11.87
C ARG A 61 9.41 0.27 11.18
N ILE A 62 8.23 -0.32 11.02
CA ILE A 62 8.06 -1.66 10.44
C ILE A 62 6.95 -1.67 9.39
N LEU A 63 7.10 -2.51 8.37
CA LEU A 63 5.99 -3.04 7.58
C LEU A 63 5.52 -4.31 8.25
N CYS A 64 4.25 -4.40 8.59
CA CYS A 64 3.70 -5.54 9.31
C CYS A 64 2.43 -6.09 8.66
N TRP A 65 2.14 -7.35 8.95
CA TRP A 65 0.95 -8.06 8.49
C TRP A 65 0.51 -9.07 9.54
N VAL A 66 -0.78 -9.37 9.55
CA VAL A 66 -1.34 -10.42 10.40
C VAL A 66 -1.28 -11.75 9.67
N ARG A 67 -0.84 -12.79 10.36
CA ARG A 67 -0.82 -14.17 9.88
C ARG A 67 -1.88 -14.96 10.62
N ASP A 68 -2.72 -15.64 9.90
CA ASP A 68 -3.59 -16.67 10.48
C ASP A 68 -2.85 -18.02 10.45
N THR A 69 -2.45 -18.49 11.62
CA THR A 69 -1.82 -19.79 11.79
C THR A 69 -2.79 -20.70 12.58
N LYS A 70 -3.75 -21.29 11.88
CA LYS A 70 -4.73 -22.24 12.47
C LYS A 70 -5.52 -21.70 13.67
N GLY A 71 -5.97 -20.45 13.56
CA GLY A 71 -6.71 -19.75 14.60
C GLY A 71 -5.87 -19.04 15.64
N HIS A 72 -4.55 -19.04 15.50
CA HIS A 72 -3.66 -18.12 16.18
C HIS A 72 -3.24 -17.00 15.23
N TYR A 73 -3.47 -15.77 15.63
CA TYR A 73 -3.06 -14.62 14.87
C TYR A 73 -1.66 -14.18 15.32
N ASP A 74 -0.67 -14.61 14.56
CA ASP A 74 0.71 -14.12 14.72
C ASP A 74 0.92 -12.90 13.85
N GLY A 75 1.77 -11.98 14.29
CA GLY A 75 2.24 -10.87 13.46
C GLY A 75 3.49 -11.26 12.68
N GLY A 76 3.62 -10.72 11.47
CA GLY A 76 4.87 -10.65 10.75
C GLY A 76 5.33 -9.19 10.66
N ALA A 77 6.63 -8.94 10.67
CA ALA A 77 7.19 -7.60 10.56
C ALA A 77 8.51 -7.57 9.79
N ILE A 78 8.69 -6.52 8.96
CA ILE A 78 9.96 -6.21 8.33
C ILE A 78 10.37 -4.81 8.79
N PRO A 79 11.45 -4.67 9.57
CA PRO A 79 11.98 -3.36 9.93
C PRO A 79 12.42 -2.58 8.69
N TYR A 80 12.04 -1.30 8.58
CA TYR A 80 12.40 -0.46 7.44
C TYR A 80 13.91 -0.37 7.20
N ARG A 81 14.71 -0.43 8.25
CA ARG A 81 16.17 -0.43 8.13
C ARG A 81 16.71 -1.59 7.30
N PHE A 82 15.98 -2.72 7.21
CA PHE A 82 16.40 -3.83 6.37
C PHE A 82 16.13 -3.59 4.89
N PHE A 83 15.10 -2.83 4.56
CA PHE A 83 14.89 -2.36 3.21
C PHE A 83 15.89 -1.28 2.79
N LEU A 84 16.33 -0.43 3.73
CA LEU A 84 17.24 0.67 3.42
C LEU A 84 18.65 0.21 3.04
N ASN A 85 19.02 -1.01 3.39
CA ASN A 85 20.37 -1.55 3.19
C ASN A 85 20.37 -2.88 2.47
N PRO A 86 20.80 -3.00 1.35
CA PRO A 86 20.55 -2.52 0.01
C PRO A 86 19.29 -3.14 -0.61
N TYR A 87 18.47 -3.80 0.21
CA TYR A 87 17.34 -4.59 -0.26
C TYR A 87 16.10 -3.71 -0.34
N ARG A 88 15.48 -3.66 -1.52
CA ARG A 88 14.22 -2.94 -1.77
C ARG A 88 13.07 -3.89 -2.07
N VAL A 89 13.42 -5.12 -2.43
CA VAL A 89 12.49 -6.22 -2.69
C VAL A 89 12.93 -7.42 -1.87
N ILE A 90 12.01 -7.97 -1.11
CA ILE A 90 12.17 -9.23 -0.38
C ILE A 90 11.17 -10.21 -0.99
N SER A 91 11.68 -11.26 -1.62
CA SER A 91 10.90 -12.30 -2.30
C SER A 91 10.90 -13.54 -1.41
N ASP A 92 9.76 -13.86 -0.78
CA ASP A 92 9.69 -14.88 0.27
C ASP A 92 8.44 -15.76 0.13
N THR A 93 8.44 -16.85 0.86
CA THR A 93 7.30 -17.76 1.04
C THR A 93 6.14 -17.14 1.84
N TYR A 94 6.35 -16.02 2.50
CA TYR A 94 5.31 -15.25 3.19
C TYR A 94 4.73 -14.13 2.35
N GLY A 95 5.44 -13.66 1.35
CA GLY A 95 5.03 -12.57 0.45
C GLY A 95 6.19 -11.99 -0.32
N VAL A 96 5.88 -11.19 -1.32
CA VAL A 96 6.84 -10.30 -1.97
C VAL A 96 6.66 -8.92 -1.36
N PHE A 97 7.64 -8.49 -0.57
CA PHE A 97 7.58 -7.20 0.13
C PHE A 97 8.49 -6.18 -0.52
N VAL A 98 7.99 -4.98 -0.68
CA VAL A 98 8.71 -3.89 -1.33
C VAL A 98 8.69 -2.62 -0.48
N TYR A 99 9.77 -1.83 -0.55
CA TYR A 99 9.85 -0.51 0.06
C TYR A 99 10.53 0.46 -0.88
N ASP A 100 9.83 1.53 -1.22
CA ASP A 100 10.32 2.64 -2.03
C ASP A 100 10.37 3.92 -1.18
N PRO A 101 11.54 4.31 -0.66
CA PRO A 101 11.66 5.51 0.17
C PRO A 101 11.46 6.80 -0.62
N ASP A 102 11.73 6.82 -1.94
CA ASP A 102 11.52 7.99 -2.77
C ASP A 102 10.03 8.29 -2.96
N ALA A 103 9.25 7.25 -3.26
CA ALA A 103 7.80 7.34 -3.37
C ALA A 103 7.09 7.21 -2.00
N GLY A 104 7.82 6.85 -0.94
CA GLY A 104 7.35 6.84 0.45
C GLY A 104 6.37 5.73 0.79
N TYR A 105 6.42 4.58 0.09
CA TYR A 105 5.52 3.46 0.36
C TYR A 105 6.24 2.16 0.68
N ALA A 106 5.54 1.31 1.43
CA ALA A 106 5.86 -0.10 1.59
C ALA A 106 4.58 -0.92 1.46
N CYS A 107 4.64 -2.05 0.79
CA CYS A 107 3.52 -2.96 0.62
C CYS A 107 3.97 -4.40 0.40
N GLY A 108 3.02 -5.33 0.40
CA GLY A 108 3.25 -6.75 0.16
C GLY A 108 2.31 -7.33 -0.88
N PHE A 109 2.79 -8.35 -1.59
CA PHE A 109 2.04 -9.15 -2.56
C PHE A 109 2.06 -10.62 -2.17
N GLU A 110 1.20 -11.44 -2.78
CA GLU A 110 1.18 -12.89 -2.55
C GLU A 110 2.58 -13.50 -2.69
N PRO A 111 2.84 -14.62 -1.97
CA PRO A 111 4.16 -15.25 -1.92
C PRO A 111 4.71 -15.64 -3.28
N SER A 112 5.98 -15.31 -3.51
CA SER A 112 6.76 -15.79 -4.67
C SER A 112 8.25 -15.64 -4.38
N LEU A 113 9.06 -16.55 -4.94
CA LEU A 113 10.52 -16.49 -4.89
C LEU A 113 11.15 -16.02 -6.22
N GLU A 114 10.34 -15.48 -7.13
CA GLU A 114 10.71 -15.28 -8.54
C GLU A 114 10.79 -13.82 -8.96
N PHE A 115 10.67 -12.89 -8.00
CA PHE A 115 10.75 -11.45 -8.26
C PHE A 115 12.12 -10.89 -7.89
N THR A 116 12.59 -9.96 -8.73
CA THR A 116 13.80 -9.18 -8.45
C THR A 116 13.58 -7.71 -8.79
N PHE A 117 14.36 -6.82 -8.17
CA PHE A 117 14.36 -5.40 -8.51
C PHE A 117 14.82 -5.18 -9.96
N HIS A 118 14.20 -4.25 -10.67
CA HIS A 118 14.51 -3.96 -12.08
C HIS A 118 14.92 -2.51 -12.35
N GLY A 119 14.26 -1.54 -11.69
CA GLY A 119 14.48 -0.12 -11.95
C GLY A 119 13.30 0.75 -11.54
N TRP A 120 13.04 1.83 -12.31
CA TRP A 120 11.96 2.78 -12.02
C TRP A 120 11.17 3.15 -13.28
N ARG A 121 9.88 3.39 -13.11
CA ARG A 121 8.96 3.93 -14.11
C ARG A 121 7.94 4.83 -13.42
N LYS A 122 7.67 6.01 -13.95
CA LYS A 122 6.75 7.00 -13.35
C LYS A 122 7.18 7.46 -11.93
N GLY A 123 8.46 7.34 -11.58
CA GLY A 123 8.96 7.62 -10.23
C GLY A 123 8.70 6.50 -9.20
N VAL A 124 8.17 5.36 -9.63
CA VAL A 124 7.85 4.19 -8.82
C VAL A 124 8.81 3.07 -9.15
N MET A 125 9.23 2.29 -8.15
CA MET A 125 10.04 1.10 -8.37
C MET A 125 9.32 0.08 -9.25
N VAL A 126 10.12 -0.64 -10.03
CA VAL A 126 9.71 -1.74 -10.90
C VAL A 126 10.40 -3.01 -10.45
N MET A 127 9.67 -4.11 -10.36
CA MET A 127 10.19 -5.45 -10.19
C MET A 127 9.93 -6.28 -11.45
N THR A 128 10.83 -7.24 -11.70
CA THR A 128 10.69 -8.22 -12.77
C THR A 128 10.47 -9.61 -12.20
N HIS A 129 9.57 -10.35 -12.82
CA HIS A 129 9.40 -11.78 -12.57
C HIS A 129 10.35 -12.59 -13.47
N LYS A 130 10.69 -13.82 -13.09
CA LYS A 130 11.62 -14.68 -13.85
C LYS A 130 11.24 -14.90 -15.31
N ASP A 131 9.96 -14.77 -15.68
CA ASP A 131 9.47 -14.88 -17.06
C ASP A 131 9.67 -13.60 -17.88
N GLY A 132 10.29 -12.57 -17.31
CA GLY A 132 10.54 -11.28 -17.95
C GLY A 132 9.38 -10.27 -17.82
N THR A 133 8.28 -10.61 -17.16
CA THR A 133 7.16 -9.65 -16.92
C THR A 133 7.59 -8.57 -15.95
N LEU A 134 7.29 -7.31 -16.29
CA LEU A 134 7.59 -6.12 -15.49
C LEU A 134 6.34 -5.62 -14.75
N TYR A 135 6.47 -5.42 -13.45
CA TYR A 135 5.39 -5.00 -12.56
C TYR A 135 5.71 -3.69 -11.85
N SER A 136 4.72 -2.82 -11.70
CA SER A 136 4.81 -1.70 -10.75
C SER A 136 4.85 -2.25 -9.32
N CYS A 137 5.84 -1.84 -8.55
CA CYS A 137 5.95 -2.22 -7.14
C CYS A 137 4.85 -1.56 -6.26
N LEU A 138 4.21 -0.50 -6.71
CA LEU A 138 3.11 0.15 -5.97
C LEU A 138 1.78 -0.55 -6.20
N THR A 139 1.46 -0.84 -7.47
CA THR A 139 0.14 -1.34 -7.85
C THR A 139 0.08 -2.86 -8.05
N GLY A 140 1.24 -3.50 -8.30
CA GLY A 140 1.30 -4.88 -8.75
C GLY A 140 0.81 -5.11 -10.16
N ILE A 141 0.53 -4.04 -10.94
CA ILE A 141 0.06 -4.17 -12.32
C ILE A 141 1.25 -4.44 -13.24
N ALA A 142 1.12 -5.48 -14.06
CA ALA A 142 2.06 -5.81 -15.11
C ALA A 142 1.88 -4.84 -16.29
N PHE A 143 2.90 -4.06 -16.61
CA PHE A 143 2.85 -3.11 -17.70
C PHE A 143 3.61 -3.56 -18.96
N ASP A 144 4.46 -4.58 -18.84
CA ASP A 144 5.22 -5.16 -19.96
C ASP A 144 5.50 -6.65 -19.72
N GLY A 145 5.83 -7.37 -20.81
CA GLY A 145 6.17 -8.79 -20.78
C GLY A 145 4.96 -9.73 -20.96
N PRO A 146 5.17 -11.05 -20.78
CA PRO A 146 4.17 -12.08 -21.09
C PRO A 146 2.83 -11.95 -20.33
N LYS A 147 2.84 -11.38 -19.13
CA LYS A 147 1.64 -11.22 -18.31
C LYS A 147 1.12 -9.76 -18.27
N LYS A 148 1.47 -8.94 -19.28
CA LYS A 148 1.01 -7.55 -19.36
C LYS A 148 -0.50 -7.43 -19.17
N GLY A 149 -0.94 -6.48 -18.32
CA GLY A 149 -2.34 -6.23 -17.98
C GLY A 149 -2.87 -7.07 -16.81
N THR A 150 -2.10 -8.05 -16.29
CA THR A 150 -2.47 -8.75 -15.05
C THR A 150 -2.05 -7.95 -13.82
N GLN A 151 -2.66 -8.25 -12.67
CA GLN A 151 -2.32 -7.64 -11.40
C GLN A 151 -1.99 -8.71 -10.35
N LEU A 152 -0.92 -8.50 -9.63
CA LEU A 152 -0.59 -9.28 -8.45
C LEU A 152 -1.58 -8.95 -7.34
N LYS A 153 -2.01 -9.98 -6.61
CA LYS A 153 -2.85 -9.77 -5.44
C LYS A 153 -1.99 -9.25 -4.29
N LYS A 154 -2.41 -8.13 -3.71
CA LYS A 154 -1.79 -7.60 -2.51
C LYS A 154 -2.19 -8.39 -1.27
N VAL A 155 -1.29 -8.46 -0.30
CA VAL A 155 -1.60 -8.95 1.03
C VAL A 155 -1.80 -7.76 1.98
N PRO A 156 -2.73 -7.86 2.94
CA PRO A 156 -2.94 -6.82 3.93
C PRO A 156 -1.65 -6.50 4.67
N THR A 157 -1.10 -5.33 4.43
CA THR A 157 0.10 -4.83 5.10
C THR A 157 -0.17 -3.46 5.68
N ILE A 158 0.45 -3.17 6.82
CA ILE A 158 0.30 -1.93 7.55
C ILE A 158 1.67 -1.44 7.97
N VAL A 159 1.84 -0.13 7.99
CA VAL A 159 3.03 0.49 8.57
C VAL A 159 2.74 0.76 10.04
N SER A 160 3.66 0.40 10.95
CA SER A 160 3.52 0.61 12.39
C SER A 160 4.89 0.82 13.03
N ASP A 161 4.91 1.04 14.34
CA ASP A 161 6.11 1.00 15.15
C ASP A 161 6.17 -0.32 15.92
N TRP A 162 7.38 -0.88 16.11
CA TRP A 162 7.55 -2.20 16.67
C TRP A 162 6.91 -2.37 18.05
N GLY A 163 7.10 -1.43 18.97
CA GLY A 163 6.52 -1.49 20.30
C GLY A 163 5.00 -1.41 20.31
N PHE A 164 4.41 -0.59 19.43
CA PHE A 164 2.96 -0.52 19.27
C PHE A 164 2.40 -1.83 18.71
N TRP A 165 3.06 -2.40 17.71
CA TRP A 165 2.67 -3.67 17.10
C TRP A 165 2.69 -4.83 18.11
N LEU A 166 3.73 -4.93 18.92
CA LEU A 166 3.88 -5.98 19.94
C LEU A 166 2.79 -5.97 21.03
N LYS A 167 2.15 -4.84 21.31
CA LYS A 167 1.03 -4.78 22.26
C LYS A 167 -0.17 -5.61 21.78
N HIS A 168 -0.40 -5.66 20.47
CA HIS A 168 -1.51 -6.38 19.85
C HIS A 168 -1.10 -7.78 19.37
N TYR A 169 0.17 -7.95 18.99
CA TYR A 169 0.72 -9.18 18.40
C TYR A 169 2.03 -9.58 19.07
N PRO A 170 1.98 -10.02 20.35
CA PRO A 170 3.19 -10.28 21.16
C PRO A 170 4.03 -11.47 20.66
N ASP A 171 3.44 -12.38 19.88
CA ASP A 171 4.12 -13.54 19.29
C ASP A 171 4.62 -13.29 17.86
N SER A 172 4.71 -12.01 17.47
CA SER A 172 5.16 -11.62 16.13
C SER A 172 6.56 -12.14 15.80
N VAL A 173 6.74 -12.48 14.53
CA VAL A 173 8.07 -12.69 13.96
C VAL A 173 8.52 -11.40 13.27
N ALA A 174 9.77 -11.00 13.47
CA ALA A 174 10.38 -9.89 12.75
C ALA A 174 11.62 -10.38 12.00
N TYR A 175 11.76 -9.96 10.75
CA TYR A 175 12.96 -10.28 10.00
C TYR A 175 14.18 -9.72 10.73
N ASN A 176 15.03 -10.63 11.17
CA ASN A 176 16.33 -10.34 11.77
C ASN A 176 17.41 -10.93 10.89
N MET A 177 17.90 -10.13 9.97
CA MET A 177 18.86 -10.57 8.94
C MET A 177 20.32 -10.36 9.37
N LYS A 178 20.59 -10.36 10.67
CA LYS A 178 21.88 -10.04 11.26
C LYS A 178 23.11 -10.67 10.59
N PRO A 179 23.17 -11.98 10.40
CA PRO A 179 24.38 -12.58 9.82
C PRO A 179 24.58 -12.24 8.35
N GLN A 180 23.49 -11.91 7.65
CA GLN A 180 23.47 -11.65 6.21
C GLN A 180 23.53 -10.16 5.89
N PHE A 181 23.41 -9.31 6.92
CA PHE A 181 23.16 -7.91 6.79
C PHE A 181 24.44 -7.10 6.95
N LYS A 182 24.94 -6.58 5.85
CA LYS A 182 25.99 -5.56 5.86
C LYS A 182 25.37 -4.25 5.41
N PRO A 183 25.45 -3.19 6.22
CA PRO A 183 25.08 -1.86 5.78
C PRO A 183 25.85 -1.53 4.50
N LEU A 184 25.15 -1.14 3.45
CA LEU A 184 25.74 -0.60 2.24
C LEU A 184 25.32 0.86 2.12
N GLU A 185 26.30 1.72 1.88
CA GLU A 185 25.98 3.07 1.46
C GLU A 185 25.29 3.00 0.10
N LEU A 186 24.09 3.60 0.01
CA LEU A 186 23.39 3.70 -1.25
C LEU A 186 24.05 4.77 -2.11
N PRO A 187 24.28 4.53 -3.39
CA PRO A 187 24.76 5.55 -4.31
C PRO A 187 23.82 6.75 -4.31
N LYS A 188 24.36 7.97 -4.27
CA LYS A 188 23.53 9.19 -4.28
C LYS A 188 22.69 9.35 -5.55
N GLU A 189 23.13 8.71 -6.62
CA GLU A 189 22.48 8.73 -7.95
C GLU A 189 21.15 7.98 -7.98
N ILE A 190 20.84 7.13 -7.00
CA ILE A 190 19.60 6.35 -6.97
C ILE A 190 18.36 7.26 -6.98
N ASN A 191 18.37 8.31 -6.16
CA ASN A 191 17.27 9.27 -6.14
C ASN A 191 17.15 10.03 -7.46
N GLU A 192 18.25 10.26 -8.15
CA GLU A 192 18.24 10.91 -9.47
C GLU A 192 17.65 10.00 -10.55
N ASP A 193 17.87 8.69 -10.48
CA ASP A 193 17.26 7.74 -11.43
C ASP A 193 15.75 7.61 -11.23
N SER A 194 15.29 7.55 -9.99
CA SER A 194 13.86 7.65 -9.66
C SER A 194 13.26 8.93 -10.24
N LYS A 195 13.88 10.09 -10.02
CA LYS A 195 13.43 11.38 -10.55
C LYS A 195 13.39 11.41 -12.08
N LYS A 196 14.41 10.86 -12.76
CA LYS A 196 14.45 10.77 -14.23
C LYS A 196 13.30 9.97 -14.83
N SER A 197 12.75 9.01 -14.07
CA SER A 197 11.63 8.21 -14.50
C SER A 197 10.26 8.85 -14.25
N ARG A 198 10.20 10.00 -13.53
CA ARG A 198 8.94 10.70 -13.21
C ARG A 198 8.30 11.27 -14.47
N ILE A 199 6.97 11.28 -14.47
CA ILE A 199 6.16 12.02 -15.47
C ILE A 199 5.82 13.41 -14.94
N ALA A 200 5.13 14.21 -15.74
CA ALA A 200 4.64 15.52 -15.32
C ALA A 200 3.86 15.43 -14.01
N ALA A 201 4.10 16.36 -13.11
CA ALA A 201 3.44 16.39 -11.82
C ALA A 201 1.94 16.68 -11.98
N ASP A 202 1.13 15.95 -11.23
CA ASP A 202 -0.28 16.27 -11.03
C ASP A 202 -0.38 17.37 -9.96
N ASP A 203 -1.04 18.46 -10.27
CA ASP A 203 -1.09 19.68 -9.45
C ASP A 203 -2.25 19.72 -8.45
N ARG A 204 -3.12 18.70 -8.46
CA ARG A 204 -4.24 18.58 -7.49
C ARG A 204 -3.75 18.58 -6.04
N LEU A 205 -2.54 18.04 -5.80
CA LEU A 205 -1.83 18.12 -4.52
C LEU A 205 -0.34 18.39 -4.76
N GLY A 206 0.39 18.83 -3.73
CA GLY A 206 1.86 18.89 -3.80
C GLY A 206 2.46 17.49 -3.96
N GLY A 207 3.41 17.31 -4.88
CA GLY A 207 3.95 15.99 -5.24
C GLY A 207 4.48 15.17 -4.05
N GLU A 208 5.09 15.81 -3.06
CA GLU A 208 5.62 15.16 -1.86
C GLU A 208 4.57 14.94 -0.76
N LYS A 209 3.32 15.40 -0.97
CA LYS A 209 2.22 15.21 -0.01
C LYS A 209 1.92 13.73 0.18
N MET A 210 1.91 13.27 1.42
CA MET A 210 1.54 11.89 1.75
C MET A 210 0.03 11.72 1.72
N VAL A 211 -0.41 10.64 1.08
CA VAL A 211 -1.81 10.22 1.02
C VAL A 211 -1.92 8.74 1.39
N LEU A 212 -3.09 8.32 1.86
CA LEU A 212 -3.50 6.93 1.74
C LEU A 212 -4.20 6.80 0.39
N GLY A 213 -3.58 6.09 -0.54
CA GLY A 213 -4.20 5.73 -1.80
C GLY A 213 -4.94 4.40 -1.66
N VAL A 214 -6.21 4.35 -2.08
CA VAL A 214 -7.05 3.14 -2.07
C VAL A 214 -7.59 2.92 -3.47
N ALA A 215 -7.42 1.72 -4.00
CA ALA A 215 -7.95 1.33 -5.30
C ALA A 215 -8.81 0.08 -5.16
N GLU A 216 -10.03 0.14 -5.71
CA GLU A 216 -11.01 -0.94 -5.67
C GLU A 216 -11.81 -0.96 -6.96
N GLY A 217 -11.89 -2.10 -7.63
CA GLY A 217 -12.60 -2.22 -8.90
C GLY A 217 -12.04 -1.26 -9.96
N LYS A 218 -12.86 -0.31 -10.39
CA LYS A 218 -12.47 0.72 -11.37
C LYS A 218 -12.18 2.09 -10.74
N GLU A 219 -12.36 2.23 -9.45
CA GLU A 219 -12.19 3.49 -8.73
C GLU A 219 -10.91 3.51 -7.91
N ALA A 220 -10.22 4.63 -7.94
CA ALA A 220 -9.11 4.93 -7.05
C ALA A 220 -9.38 6.25 -6.33
N ARG A 221 -9.00 6.33 -5.05
CA ARG A 221 -9.17 7.52 -4.22
C ARG A 221 -7.99 7.75 -3.31
N ALA A 222 -7.58 9.00 -3.20
CA ALA A 222 -6.51 9.44 -2.33
C ALA A 222 -7.07 10.22 -1.14
N TYR A 223 -6.64 9.87 0.04
CA TYR A 223 -6.97 10.55 1.30
C TYR A 223 -5.70 11.21 1.83
N PRO A 224 -5.57 12.56 1.78
CA PRO A 224 -4.42 13.25 2.36
C PRO A 224 -4.27 12.91 3.84
N LEU A 225 -3.05 12.53 4.29
CA LEU A 225 -2.85 12.07 5.66
C LEU A 225 -3.15 13.14 6.71
N ASP A 226 -2.92 14.42 6.40
CA ASP A 226 -3.28 15.52 7.30
C ASP A 226 -4.80 15.71 7.46
N ALA A 227 -5.57 15.38 6.42
CA ALA A 227 -7.03 15.35 6.53
C ALA A 227 -7.50 14.16 7.40
N LEU A 228 -6.86 13.01 7.25
CA LEU A 228 -7.11 11.82 8.09
C LEU A 228 -6.72 12.06 9.54
N GLU A 229 -5.55 12.64 9.80
CA GLU A 229 -5.10 13.02 11.14
C GLU A 229 -6.11 13.92 11.85
N LYS A 230 -6.64 14.89 11.14
CA LYS A 230 -7.66 15.81 11.67
C LYS A 230 -9.00 15.14 11.93
N ALA A 231 -9.42 14.21 11.05
CA ALA A 231 -10.73 13.56 11.14
C ALA A 231 -10.73 12.33 12.07
N GLY A 232 -9.58 11.64 12.21
CA GLY A 232 -9.44 10.36 12.92
C GLY A 232 -10.09 9.17 12.22
N LEU A 233 -11.25 9.38 11.60
CA LEU A 233 -11.99 8.41 10.81
C LEU A 233 -12.80 9.15 9.74
N ILE A 234 -12.80 8.59 8.52
CA ILE A 234 -13.61 9.08 7.39
C ILE A 234 -14.50 7.94 6.91
N GLU A 235 -15.81 8.16 6.86
CA GLU A 235 -16.75 7.30 6.15
C GLU A 235 -16.86 7.77 4.70
N ASP A 236 -16.77 6.85 3.75
CA ASP A 236 -16.84 7.16 2.32
C ASP A 236 -17.42 5.97 1.53
N LYS A 237 -17.40 6.07 0.20
CA LYS A 237 -17.74 4.98 -0.73
C LYS A 237 -16.68 4.89 -1.81
N ILE A 238 -16.27 3.67 -2.11
CA ILE A 238 -15.39 3.36 -3.25
C ILE A 238 -16.05 2.27 -4.06
N ASP A 239 -16.10 2.45 -5.39
CA ASP A 239 -16.79 1.57 -6.35
C ASP A 239 -18.25 1.28 -5.91
N GLY A 240 -18.93 2.34 -5.43
CA GLY A 240 -20.33 2.28 -4.97
C GLY A 240 -20.56 1.63 -3.60
N HIS A 241 -19.54 1.09 -2.96
CA HIS A 241 -19.65 0.38 -1.69
C HIS A 241 -19.11 1.19 -0.51
N PRO A 242 -19.74 1.11 0.69
CA PRO A 242 -19.25 1.79 1.88
C PRO A 242 -17.82 1.37 2.24
N CYS A 243 -17.02 2.33 2.66
CA CYS A 243 -15.71 2.10 3.24
C CYS A 243 -15.48 3.04 4.43
N VAL A 244 -14.56 2.65 5.30
CA VAL A 244 -14.06 3.48 6.38
C VAL A 244 -12.55 3.61 6.24
N VAL A 245 -12.05 4.82 6.37
CA VAL A 245 -10.62 5.11 6.39
C VAL A 245 -10.27 5.59 7.80
N VAL A 246 -9.32 4.90 8.42
CA VAL A 246 -8.99 5.06 9.83
C VAL A 246 -7.59 5.62 9.96
N TRP A 247 -7.40 6.54 10.89
CA TRP A 247 -6.09 7.07 11.28
C TRP A 247 -5.71 6.57 12.67
N GLU A 248 -4.50 6.05 12.82
CA GLU A 248 -3.89 5.70 14.11
C GLU A 248 -2.82 6.74 14.48
N PRO A 249 -3.12 7.64 15.42
CA PRO A 249 -2.22 8.75 15.74
C PRO A 249 -0.92 8.33 16.39
N ALA A 250 -0.91 7.22 17.14
CA ALA A 250 0.29 6.75 17.84
C ALA A 250 1.41 6.34 16.88
N THR A 251 1.05 5.86 15.70
CA THR A 251 2.01 5.36 14.69
C THR A 251 1.93 6.12 13.37
N HIS A 252 1.14 7.19 13.28
CA HIS A 252 0.90 7.96 12.05
C HIS A 252 0.53 7.05 10.87
N THR A 253 -0.38 6.10 11.13
CA THR A 253 -0.78 5.06 10.18
C THR A 253 -2.22 5.25 9.74
N ALA A 254 -2.46 5.06 8.45
CA ALA A 254 -3.78 5.02 7.87
C ALA A 254 -4.07 3.63 7.27
N ALA A 255 -5.31 3.18 7.40
CA ALA A 255 -5.79 1.94 6.77
C ALA A 255 -7.24 2.11 6.31
N ALA A 256 -7.67 1.32 5.34
CA ALA A 256 -9.02 1.35 4.80
C ALA A 256 -9.68 -0.02 4.86
N TYR A 257 -10.96 -0.03 5.20
CA TYR A 257 -11.75 -1.26 5.36
C TYR A 257 -13.17 -1.10 4.79
N ARG A 258 -13.74 -2.20 4.32
CA ARG A 258 -15.20 -2.34 4.31
C ARG A 258 -15.66 -2.45 5.76
N PRO A 259 -16.73 -1.75 6.17
CA PRO A 259 -17.26 -1.86 7.53
C PRO A 259 -18.06 -3.16 7.69
N VAL A 260 -17.45 -4.28 7.30
CA VAL A 260 -18.00 -5.63 7.39
C VAL A 260 -17.01 -6.51 8.14
N ALA A 261 -17.41 -6.99 9.29
CA ALA A 261 -16.63 -7.89 10.12
C ALA A 261 -16.95 -9.33 9.79
N THR A 262 -15.93 -10.15 9.64
CA THR A 262 -16.03 -11.60 9.43
C THR A 262 -15.50 -12.36 10.64
N PRO A 263 -16.14 -13.48 11.02
CA PRO A 263 -15.67 -14.29 12.14
C PRO A 263 -14.38 -15.05 11.77
N PRO A 264 -13.57 -15.44 12.78
CA PRO A 264 -12.32 -16.19 12.54
C PRO A 264 -12.56 -17.57 11.93
N LYS A 265 -13.73 -18.16 12.18
CA LYS A 265 -14.16 -19.43 11.58
C LYS A 265 -15.56 -19.27 11.04
N LYS A 266 -15.86 -19.98 9.97
CA LYS A 266 -17.18 -19.93 9.31
C LYS A 266 -18.33 -20.29 10.26
N ASP A 267 -18.09 -21.19 11.22
CA ASP A 267 -19.10 -21.64 12.19
C ASP A 267 -19.29 -20.68 13.37
N ASP A 268 -18.44 -19.65 13.51
CA ASP A 268 -18.54 -18.65 14.60
C ASP A 268 -19.58 -17.55 14.32
N GLY A 269 -20.26 -17.61 13.16
CA GLY A 269 -21.36 -16.69 12.80
C GLY A 269 -21.27 -16.15 11.39
N GLU A 270 -22.28 -15.33 11.04
CA GLU A 270 -22.36 -14.65 9.75
C GLU A 270 -21.66 -13.27 9.80
N PRO A 271 -21.11 -12.80 8.65
CA PRO A 271 -20.54 -11.46 8.55
C PRO A 271 -21.51 -10.36 9.03
N LYS A 272 -20.99 -9.35 9.69
CA LYS A 272 -21.78 -8.25 10.27
C LYS A 272 -21.34 -6.91 9.70
N THR A 273 -22.29 -6.11 9.24
CA THR A 273 -22.05 -4.70 8.93
C THR A 273 -21.98 -3.92 10.23
N LEU A 274 -20.96 -3.06 10.37
CA LEU A 274 -20.68 -2.31 11.56
C LEU A 274 -20.63 -0.81 11.27
N THR A 275 -20.92 -0.01 12.31
CA THR A 275 -20.69 1.42 12.34
C THR A 275 -19.50 1.70 13.24
N LEU A 276 -18.39 2.11 12.67
CA LEU A 276 -17.14 2.34 13.39
C LEU A 276 -17.01 3.81 13.81
N TYR A 277 -16.45 4.06 14.99
CA TYR A 277 -16.18 5.40 15.49
C TYR A 277 -14.95 5.38 16.43
N ARG A 278 -14.34 6.56 16.67
CA ARG A 278 -13.35 6.72 17.73
C ARG A 278 -14.08 7.02 19.04
N ASP A 279 -13.83 6.22 20.06
CA ASP A 279 -14.41 6.45 21.39
C ASP A 279 -13.59 7.49 22.16
N ASP A 280 -13.94 8.75 21.98
CA ASP A 280 -13.27 9.88 22.63
C ASP A 280 -13.44 9.91 24.17
N LYS A 281 -14.32 9.09 24.72
CA LYS A 281 -14.55 8.96 26.16
C LYS A 281 -13.70 7.87 26.81
N ALA A 282 -13.23 6.91 26.03
CA ALA A 282 -12.36 5.85 26.51
C ALA A 282 -10.88 6.28 26.46
N ASP A 283 -10.09 5.78 27.40
CA ASP A 283 -8.65 5.98 27.41
C ASP A 283 -8.01 5.40 26.12
N GLY A 284 -7.08 6.16 25.52
CA GLY A 284 -6.46 5.78 24.26
C GLY A 284 -7.37 5.90 23.02
N LYS A 285 -8.62 6.37 23.15
CA LYS A 285 -9.57 6.61 22.04
C LYS A 285 -9.66 5.46 21.04
N PRO A 286 -9.98 4.24 21.48
CA PRO A 286 -9.98 3.08 20.62
C PRO A 286 -10.96 3.20 19.46
N LEU A 287 -10.65 2.57 18.33
CA LEU A 287 -11.62 2.33 17.27
C LEU A 287 -12.65 1.34 17.79
N THR A 288 -13.93 1.71 17.76
CA THR A 288 -15.02 0.96 18.40
C THR A 288 -16.19 0.79 17.44
N ASP A 289 -16.91 -0.34 17.48
CA ASP A 289 -18.17 -0.50 16.75
C ASP A 289 -19.39 -0.17 17.64
N LYS A 290 -20.42 0.43 17.06
CA LYS A 290 -21.66 0.80 17.78
C LYS A 290 -22.51 -0.43 18.14
N GLU A 291 -22.48 -1.46 17.32
CA GLU A 291 -23.38 -2.62 17.42
C GLU A 291 -23.03 -3.51 18.60
N THR A 292 -21.76 -3.61 18.96
CA THR A 292 -21.31 -4.53 20.01
C THR A 292 -20.42 -3.89 21.07
N GLY A 293 -19.88 -2.70 20.81
CA GLY A 293 -18.89 -2.03 21.65
C GLY A 293 -17.53 -2.73 21.65
N SER A 294 -17.24 -3.51 20.62
CA SER A 294 -15.91 -4.15 20.52
C SER A 294 -14.86 -3.16 20.04
N HIS A 295 -13.62 -3.32 20.54
CA HIS A 295 -12.49 -2.47 20.19
C HIS A 295 -11.64 -3.11 19.11
N TRP A 296 -11.23 -2.30 18.13
CA TRP A 296 -10.54 -2.72 16.92
C TRP A 296 -9.15 -2.09 16.84
N ASP A 297 -8.17 -2.86 16.42
CA ASP A 297 -6.82 -2.34 16.13
C ASP A 297 -6.72 -1.81 14.69
N ILE A 298 -5.57 -1.18 14.37
CA ILE A 298 -5.32 -0.61 13.05
C ILE A 298 -5.16 -1.68 11.96
N ALA A 299 -4.96 -2.96 12.31
CA ALA A 299 -4.97 -4.09 11.37
C ALA A 299 -6.40 -4.59 11.06
N GLY A 300 -7.42 -3.93 11.61
CA GLY A 300 -8.82 -4.28 11.39
C GLY A 300 -9.28 -5.51 12.17
N ARG A 301 -8.59 -5.87 13.27
CA ARG A 301 -8.95 -6.98 14.13
C ARG A 301 -9.58 -6.49 15.43
N ALA A 302 -10.69 -7.11 15.84
CA ALA A 302 -11.25 -6.89 17.15
C ALA A 302 -10.36 -7.56 18.22
N TYR A 303 -9.71 -6.78 19.06
CA TYR A 303 -8.86 -7.28 20.15
C TYR A 303 -9.59 -7.42 21.49
N GLU A 304 -10.75 -6.77 21.63
CA GLU A 304 -11.57 -6.76 22.84
C GLU A 304 -13.06 -6.70 22.50
N GLY A 305 -13.90 -7.17 23.42
CA GLY A 305 -15.36 -7.14 23.31
C GLY A 305 -15.97 -8.39 22.70
N LYS A 306 -17.26 -8.29 22.33
CA LYS A 306 -18.07 -9.44 21.85
C LYS A 306 -17.56 -10.04 20.53
N LEU A 307 -16.92 -9.21 19.70
CA LEU A 307 -16.36 -9.64 18.41
C LEU A 307 -14.86 -9.95 18.48
N LYS A 308 -14.30 -10.16 19.67
CA LYS A 308 -12.86 -10.45 19.79
C LYS A 308 -12.45 -11.59 18.85
N GLY A 309 -11.41 -11.30 18.03
CA GLY A 309 -10.89 -12.21 17.01
C GLY A 309 -11.51 -12.06 15.62
N TRP A 310 -12.61 -11.31 15.48
CA TRP A 310 -13.18 -10.97 14.17
C TRP A 310 -12.30 -9.98 13.43
N THR A 311 -12.43 -9.96 12.11
CA THR A 311 -11.62 -9.08 11.23
C THR A 311 -12.50 -8.29 10.29
N LEU A 312 -12.17 -7.01 10.08
CA LEU A 312 -12.75 -6.19 9.03
C LEU A 312 -12.18 -6.62 7.66
N THR A 313 -12.99 -6.47 6.62
CA THR A 313 -12.53 -6.71 5.25
C THR A 313 -11.58 -5.58 4.84
N TRP A 314 -10.31 -5.88 4.68
CA TRP A 314 -9.28 -4.92 4.27
C TRP A 314 -9.49 -4.47 2.82
N LEU A 315 -9.30 -3.18 2.58
CA LEU A 315 -9.18 -2.58 1.25
C LEU A 315 -7.70 -2.32 0.95
N ASP A 316 -7.31 -2.46 -0.33
CA ASP A 316 -5.95 -2.18 -0.77
C ASP A 316 -5.60 -0.70 -0.57
N GLY A 317 -5.22 -0.34 0.65
CA GLY A 317 -4.77 0.99 1.04
C GLY A 317 -3.26 1.04 1.21
N THR A 318 -2.59 1.97 0.54
CA THR A 318 -1.14 2.16 0.64
C THR A 318 -0.82 3.63 0.92
N GLN A 319 -0.08 3.90 2.01
CA GLN A 319 0.47 5.23 2.28
C GLN A 319 1.59 5.50 1.27
N VAL A 320 1.49 6.61 0.54
CA VAL A 320 2.38 6.91 -0.59
C VAL A 320 2.43 8.41 -0.86
N LYS A 321 3.50 8.91 -1.47
CA LYS A 321 3.56 10.29 -1.94
C LYS A 321 2.65 10.50 -3.15
N TRP A 322 2.03 11.67 -3.21
CA TRP A 322 1.07 12.05 -4.22
C TRP A 322 1.58 11.88 -5.65
N PHE A 323 2.83 12.29 -5.94
CA PHE A 323 3.37 12.16 -7.30
C PHE A 323 3.34 10.72 -7.82
N ALA A 324 3.60 9.74 -6.95
CA ALA A 324 3.63 8.32 -7.32
C ALA A 324 2.22 7.74 -7.45
N TRP A 325 1.32 8.10 -6.52
CA TRP A 325 -0.07 7.67 -6.59
C TRP A 325 -0.78 8.21 -7.83
N ALA A 326 -0.71 9.52 -8.07
CA ALA A 326 -1.34 10.17 -9.22
C ALA A 326 -0.76 9.68 -10.57
N ALA A 327 0.53 9.35 -10.61
CA ALA A 327 1.15 8.80 -11.81
C ALA A 327 0.65 7.38 -12.15
N GLU A 328 0.34 6.56 -11.16
CA GLU A 328 -0.23 5.22 -11.36
C GLU A 328 -1.76 5.25 -11.55
N TYR A 329 -2.45 6.18 -10.91
CA TYR A 329 -3.90 6.36 -10.96
C TYR A 329 -4.28 7.80 -11.36
N PRO A 330 -4.13 8.19 -12.64
CA PRO A 330 -4.38 9.57 -13.09
C PRO A 330 -5.79 10.08 -12.81
N GLU A 331 -6.78 9.16 -12.92
CA GLU A 331 -8.20 9.46 -12.69
C GLU A 331 -8.61 9.34 -11.21
N THR A 332 -7.65 9.21 -10.29
CA THR A 332 -7.96 9.07 -8.86
C THR A 332 -8.72 10.26 -8.32
N GLY A 333 -9.78 10.02 -7.56
CA GLY A 333 -10.42 11.07 -6.76
C GLY A 333 -9.53 11.51 -5.60
N VAL A 334 -9.73 12.74 -5.12
CA VAL A 334 -9.07 13.27 -3.92
C VAL A 334 -10.14 13.62 -2.90
N HIS A 335 -10.07 13.02 -1.71
CA HIS A 335 -11.02 13.32 -0.65
C HIS A 335 -10.93 14.79 -0.23
N GLY A 336 -12.10 15.46 -0.17
CA GLY A 336 -12.20 16.86 0.20
C GLY A 336 -11.97 17.85 -0.96
N LYS A 337 -11.87 17.36 -2.19
CA LYS A 337 -11.78 18.19 -3.41
C LYS A 337 -12.86 17.84 -4.42
#